data_40794a0099abd931aa4bee7c4632e9b2
#
_entry.id   40794a0099abd931aa4bee7c4632e9b2
#
_cell.length_a   1.000
_cell.length_b   1.000
_cell.length_c   1.000
_cell.angle_alpha   90.00
_cell.angle_beta   90.00
_cell.angle_gamma   90.00
#
_symmetry.space_group_name_H-M   'P 1'
#
loop_
_entity.id
_entity.type
_entity.pdbx_description
1 polymer ?
#
loop_
_entity_poly.entity_id
_entity_poly.type
_entity_poly.pdbx_seq_one_letter_code
_entity_poly.pdbx_strand_id
1 'polypeptide(L)'
;MSYTALYRKFRPAIFGGVKGQDHIVTTLKNQIKAGRVGHAYLFTGTRGTGKTTIAKIFARAVNCEHPVDGSPCEECAACKAIAAGTSMNVIEIDAASNNGVDNIREIVDEVSYSPAEGKYKVYIIDEVHMLSIGAFNALLKTLEEPPSYVIFILATTEVHKIPITILSRCQRYDFKRITIDTIAARLRELVDIEGVEVEEKALRYIAKAADGSMRDGLSLLDQCIAFHIGEKLTFDMALDVLGAVDTGVFSRLVREVMARNVAGCIQILEEIVMQGRELGQFVLDFTWYLRNLMLLKASADNGSDAQMQAMEDIMEVSSDNLQKLKEEAAMIEAETLLRYIRIMSELSGQLRYANGKRILIEIALIKLCKPAMEIDAASVLERVRAVEEQVEKGIVVQAAPGYTMEEPRQKVERPKLPDVLPEEMIEVIQNFTSYRRDMTGLMKTSLKHAELSVAQDGALAIGVPDGYESDYFIRFPENVQALEDFLEDAVGKHVKVQIVPISQRTDFERQYPDTSELIRMDLLEENEE
;
A
#
# COMPACT_ATOMS: atom_id res chain seq x y z
N MET A 1 16.06 34.50 23.10
CA MET A 1 14.98 33.51 23.41
C MET A 1 15.28 32.26 22.60
N SER A 2 15.16 31.08 23.19
CA SER A 2 15.32 29.84 22.42
C SER A 2 14.15 29.71 21.44
N TYR A 3 14.45 29.38 20.20
CA TYR A 3 13.44 29.11 19.17
C TYR A 3 12.53 27.97 19.60
N THR A 4 11.21 28.15 19.44
CA THR A 4 10.21 27.12 19.74
C THR A 4 9.44 26.84 18.47
N ALA A 5 9.42 25.56 18.03
CA ALA A 5 8.74 25.14 16.81
C ALA A 5 7.25 25.52 16.82
N LEU A 6 6.70 25.94 15.67
CA LEU A 6 5.34 26.43 15.53
C LEU A 6 4.28 25.50 16.10
N TYR A 7 4.41 24.17 15.88
CA TYR A 7 3.46 23.18 16.40
C TYR A 7 3.42 23.09 17.94
N ARG A 8 4.49 23.54 18.64
CA ARG A 8 4.53 23.66 20.11
C ARG A 8 4.02 25.01 20.57
N LYS A 9 4.50 26.10 19.94
CA LYS A 9 4.14 27.48 20.27
C LYS A 9 2.64 27.73 20.15
N PHE A 10 2.01 27.21 19.09
CA PHE A 10 0.60 27.42 18.78
C PHE A 10 -0.31 26.23 19.13
N ARG A 11 0.16 25.36 20.05
CA ARG A 11 -0.69 24.26 20.54
C ARG A 11 -1.90 24.83 21.28
N PRO A 12 -3.14 24.47 20.88
CA PRO A 12 -4.34 24.97 21.55
C PRO A 12 -4.36 24.69 23.04
N ALA A 13 -4.69 25.71 23.81
CA ALA A 13 -4.82 25.62 25.26
C ALA A 13 -6.27 25.40 25.71
N ILE A 14 -7.24 25.81 24.88
CA ILE A 14 -8.69 25.69 25.10
C ILE A 14 -9.37 25.00 23.93
N PHE A 15 -10.58 24.49 24.14
CA PHE A 15 -11.35 23.81 23.09
C PHE A 15 -11.67 24.71 21.88
N GLY A 16 -11.84 26.01 22.07
CA GLY A 16 -12.09 26.95 20.98
C GLY A 16 -10.94 27.10 19.98
N GLY A 17 -9.72 26.76 20.37
CA GLY A 17 -8.55 26.76 19.47
C GLY A 17 -8.38 25.47 18.67
N VAL A 18 -9.14 24.43 18.94
CA VAL A 18 -9.09 23.17 18.22
C VAL A 18 -9.86 23.31 16.90
N LYS A 19 -9.25 22.92 15.79
CA LYS A 19 -9.83 23.01 14.45
C LYS A 19 -10.15 21.62 13.89
N GLY A 20 -11.30 21.49 13.22
CA GLY A 20 -11.67 20.27 12.45
C GLY A 20 -12.14 19.08 13.29
N GLN A 21 -12.36 19.25 14.62
CA GLN A 21 -12.85 18.20 15.51
C GLN A 21 -14.08 18.66 16.32
N ASP A 22 -14.95 19.46 15.73
CA ASP A 22 -16.07 20.12 16.42
C ASP A 22 -17.02 19.14 17.09
N HIS A 23 -17.27 17.98 16.49
CA HIS A 23 -18.11 16.91 17.03
C HIS A 23 -17.58 16.35 18.35
N ILE A 24 -16.26 16.16 18.47
CA ILE A 24 -15.61 15.70 19.71
C ILE A 24 -15.64 16.80 20.76
N VAL A 25 -15.22 17.99 20.37
CA VAL A 25 -15.18 19.18 21.24
C VAL A 25 -16.55 19.44 21.86
N THR A 26 -17.61 19.45 21.05
CA THR A 26 -18.98 19.68 21.53
C THR A 26 -19.41 18.60 22.53
N THR A 27 -19.13 17.33 22.23
CA THR A 27 -19.49 16.22 23.12
C THR A 27 -18.78 16.32 24.48
N LEU A 28 -17.45 16.55 24.48
CA LEU A 28 -16.67 16.69 25.70
C LEU A 28 -17.09 17.89 26.54
N LYS A 29 -17.35 19.05 25.91
CA LYS A 29 -17.90 20.23 26.60
C LYS A 29 -19.24 19.94 27.27
N ASN A 30 -20.14 19.25 26.58
CA ASN A 30 -21.45 18.90 27.11
C ASN A 30 -21.33 17.93 28.31
N GLN A 31 -20.41 16.97 28.27
CA GLN A 31 -20.16 16.07 29.39
C GLN A 31 -19.65 16.83 30.63
N ILE A 32 -18.72 17.78 30.44
CA ILE A 32 -18.21 18.62 31.53
C ILE A 32 -19.33 19.48 32.13
N LYS A 33 -20.12 20.15 31.30
CA LYS A 33 -21.25 20.99 31.75
C LYS A 33 -22.31 20.18 32.51
N ALA A 34 -22.60 18.97 32.05
CA ALA A 34 -23.59 18.10 32.68
C ALA A 34 -23.07 17.36 33.92
N GLY A 35 -21.78 17.48 34.23
CA GLY A 35 -21.15 16.71 35.29
C GLY A 35 -21.13 15.20 35.02
N ARG A 36 -21.25 14.78 33.75
CA ARG A 36 -21.29 13.38 33.33
C ARG A 36 -19.95 12.95 32.68
N VAL A 37 -18.88 13.13 33.41
CA VAL A 37 -17.54 12.75 32.99
C VAL A 37 -17.36 11.25 33.19
N GLY A 38 -17.00 10.54 32.11
CA GLY A 38 -16.69 9.12 32.13
C GLY A 38 -15.32 8.84 32.78
N HIS A 39 -15.07 7.59 33.11
CA HIS A 39 -13.79 7.16 33.69
C HIS A 39 -12.74 6.76 32.66
N ALA A 40 -13.13 6.40 31.41
CA ALA A 40 -12.21 5.96 30.38
C ALA A 40 -12.64 6.44 28.99
N TYR A 41 -11.70 7.05 28.30
CA TYR A 41 -11.83 7.59 26.97
C TYR A 41 -10.81 6.96 26.04
N LEU A 42 -11.22 6.64 24.80
CA LEU A 42 -10.32 6.17 23.76
C LEU A 42 -10.38 7.12 22.57
N PHE A 43 -9.29 7.84 22.33
CA PHE A 43 -9.12 8.75 21.21
C PHE A 43 -8.41 8.05 20.07
N THR A 44 -9.11 7.83 18.94
CA THR A 44 -8.57 7.12 17.78
C THR A 44 -8.51 8.01 16.56
N GLY A 45 -7.54 7.79 15.68
CA GLY A 45 -7.38 8.55 14.44
C GLY A 45 -5.92 8.73 14.04
N THR A 46 -5.68 9.22 12.82
CA THR A 46 -4.34 9.42 12.27
C THR A 46 -3.48 10.34 13.14
N ARG A 47 -2.15 10.28 12.96
CA ARG A 47 -1.19 11.14 13.65
C ARG A 47 -1.50 12.62 13.36
N GLY A 48 -1.26 13.49 14.34
CA GLY A 48 -1.33 14.96 14.16
C GLY A 48 -2.73 15.56 14.09
N THR A 49 -3.82 14.77 14.28
CA THR A 49 -5.23 15.24 14.26
C THR A 49 -5.70 15.87 15.57
N GLY A 50 -4.85 15.94 16.59
CA GLY A 50 -5.14 16.65 17.84
C GLY A 50 -5.53 15.79 19.05
N LYS A 51 -5.39 14.44 18.99
CA LYS A 51 -5.74 13.50 20.07
C LYS A 51 -5.15 13.92 21.43
N THR A 52 -3.83 13.98 21.52
CA THR A 52 -3.11 14.35 22.76
C THR A 52 -3.39 15.80 23.18
N THR A 53 -3.65 16.69 22.22
CA THR A 53 -4.00 18.10 22.50
C THR A 53 -5.36 18.17 23.18
N ILE A 54 -6.38 17.53 22.63
CA ILE A 54 -7.73 17.48 23.23
C ILE A 54 -7.68 16.75 24.58
N ALA A 55 -6.89 15.67 24.72
CA ALA A 55 -6.68 14.99 25.99
C ALA A 55 -6.17 15.94 27.08
N LYS A 56 -5.18 16.76 26.76
CA LYS A 56 -4.62 17.76 27.70
C LYS A 56 -5.62 18.88 28.04
N ILE A 57 -6.37 19.36 27.05
CA ILE A 57 -7.41 20.38 27.27
C ILE A 57 -8.50 19.79 28.16
N PHE A 58 -8.95 18.56 27.90
CA PHE A 58 -9.96 17.89 28.68
C PHE A 58 -9.51 17.64 30.13
N ALA A 59 -8.27 17.16 30.33
CA ALA A 59 -7.69 16.98 31.66
C ALA A 59 -7.64 18.27 32.48
N ARG A 60 -7.33 19.40 31.83
CA ARG A 60 -7.41 20.73 32.45
C ARG A 60 -8.83 21.16 32.75
N ALA A 61 -9.76 20.94 31.82
CA ALA A 61 -11.14 21.37 31.96
C ALA A 61 -11.87 20.68 33.11
N VAL A 62 -11.64 19.36 33.32
CA VAL A 62 -12.26 18.60 34.43
C VAL A 62 -11.70 18.97 35.81
N ASN A 63 -10.46 19.48 35.86
CA ASN A 63 -9.80 19.96 37.07
C ASN A 63 -9.87 21.46 37.27
N CYS A 64 -10.48 22.20 36.30
CA CYS A 64 -10.59 23.64 36.39
C CYS A 64 -11.57 24.06 37.49
N GLU A 65 -11.19 25.06 38.28
CA GLU A 65 -12.05 25.64 39.33
C GLU A 65 -13.24 26.43 38.77
N HIS A 66 -13.01 27.11 37.64
CA HIS A 66 -13.96 27.97 36.98
C HIS A 66 -14.04 27.71 35.45
N PRO A 67 -14.57 26.55 35.03
CA PRO A 67 -14.65 26.25 33.61
C PRO A 67 -15.60 27.19 32.88
N VAL A 68 -15.16 27.80 31.79
CA VAL A 68 -15.96 28.68 30.96
C VAL A 68 -16.47 27.89 29.76
N ASP A 69 -17.77 27.74 29.64
CA ASP A 69 -18.40 26.95 28.56
C ASP A 69 -17.82 25.53 28.39
N GLY A 70 -17.47 24.88 29.50
CA GLY A 70 -16.81 23.56 29.51
C GLY A 70 -15.34 23.57 29.09
N SER A 71 -14.75 24.74 28.82
CA SER A 71 -13.31 24.91 28.56
C SER A 71 -12.56 25.33 29.83
N PRO A 72 -11.26 25.04 29.95
CA PRO A 72 -10.45 25.50 31.06
C PRO A 72 -10.32 27.03 31.03
N CYS A 73 -10.27 27.67 32.22
CA CYS A 73 -10.18 29.15 32.34
C CYS A 73 -8.77 29.70 32.09
N GLU A 74 -7.73 28.84 32.12
CA GLU A 74 -6.29 29.15 31.98
C GLU A 74 -5.69 30.01 33.11
N GLU A 75 -6.47 30.53 34.04
CA GLU A 75 -6.05 31.50 35.07
C GLU A 75 -5.94 30.89 36.48
N CYS A 76 -6.74 29.85 36.79
CA CYS A 76 -6.74 29.22 38.12
C CYS A 76 -5.44 28.42 38.37
N ALA A 77 -5.18 28.13 39.64
CA ALA A 77 -3.98 27.42 40.09
C ALA A 77 -3.83 26.05 39.38
N ALA A 78 -4.91 25.27 39.31
CA ALA A 78 -4.92 23.98 38.62
C ALA A 78 -4.59 24.10 37.12
N CYS A 79 -5.18 25.06 36.40
CA CYS A 79 -4.90 25.28 35.00
C CYS A 79 -3.43 25.65 34.74
N LYS A 80 -2.85 26.51 35.59
CA LYS A 80 -1.43 26.93 35.48
C LYS A 80 -0.49 25.77 35.79
N ALA A 81 -0.73 25.01 36.85
CA ALA A 81 0.08 23.86 37.22
C ALA A 81 0.09 22.77 36.11
N ILE A 82 -1.10 22.46 35.55
CA ILE A 82 -1.20 21.47 34.47
C ILE A 82 -0.53 21.99 33.19
N ALA A 83 -0.67 23.27 32.86
CA ALA A 83 -0.01 23.87 31.71
C ALA A 83 1.52 23.87 31.82
N ALA A 84 2.04 24.08 33.04
CA ALA A 84 3.48 24.03 33.35
C ALA A 84 4.03 22.59 33.44
N GLY A 85 3.17 21.56 33.45
CA GLY A 85 3.56 20.16 33.63
C GLY A 85 4.03 19.81 35.06
N THR A 86 3.67 20.64 36.05
CA THR A 86 4.04 20.46 37.48
C THR A 86 2.93 19.80 38.28
N SER A 87 1.75 19.61 37.69
CA SER A 87 0.62 18.98 38.41
C SER A 87 0.82 17.47 38.51
N MET A 88 0.72 16.94 39.73
CA MET A 88 0.71 15.49 40.01
C MET A 88 -0.63 14.83 39.63
N ASN A 89 -1.64 15.60 39.28
CA ASN A 89 -2.97 15.09 38.97
C ASN A 89 -3.16 14.77 37.48
N VAL A 90 -2.25 15.20 36.59
CA VAL A 90 -2.29 14.88 35.18
C VAL A 90 -0.98 14.26 34.77
N ILE A 91 -1.02 12.98 34.55
CA ILE A 91 0.16 12.14 34.22
C ILE A 91 0.08 11.77 32.76
N GLU A 92 1.07 12.20 32.00
CA GLU A 92 1.21 11.88 30.56
C GLU A 92 2.27 10.79 30.38
N ILE A 93 1.90 9.72 29.70
CA ILE A 93 2.73 8.56 29.48
C ILE A 93 2.75 8.29 27.98
N ASP A 94 3.95 8.22 27.42
CA ASP A 94 4.16 7.73 26.06
C ASP A 94 4.39 6.22 26.11
N ALA A 95 3.43 5.44 25.60
CA ALA A 95 3.52 3.99 25.58
C ALA A 95 4.65 3.45 24.70
N ALA A 96 5.15 4.24 23.74
CA ALA A 96 6.30 3.85 22.94
C ALA A 96 7.58 3.74 23.79
N SER A 97 7.72 4.62 24.79
CA SER A 97 8.85 4.63 25.73
C SER A 97 8.60 3.80 26.98
N ASN A 98 7.31 3.56 27.35
CA ASN A 98 6.89 2.93 28.60
C ASN A 98 5.92 1.76 28.34
N ASN A 99 6.32 0.77 27.55
CA ASN A 99 5.48 -0.35 27.12
C ASN A 99 5.46 -1.55 28.07
N GLY A 100 6.29 -1.55 29.10
CA GLY A 100 6.48 -2.65 30.04
C GLY A 100 5.29 -2.84 31.00
N VAL A 101 5.11 -4.08 31.45
CA VAL A 101 4.09 -4.42 32.46
C VAL A 101 4.34 -3.71 33.77
N ASP A 102 5.59 -3.56 34.17
CA ASP A 102 5.97 -3.01 35.49
C ASP A 102 5.68 -1.50 35.54
N ASN A 103 5.94 -0.75 34.45
CA ASN A 103 5.58 0.66 34.38
C ASN A 103 4.06 0.88 34.53
N ILE A 104 3.26 0.00 33.95
CA ILE A 104 1.79 0.09 34.06
C ILE A 104 1.31 -0.36 35.44
N ARG A 105 1.97 -1.32 36.07
CA ARG A 105 1.68 -1.70 37.48
C ARG A 105 1.94 -0.56 38.44
N GLU A 106 3.04 0.17 38.32
CA GLU A 106 3.32 1.37 39.09
C GLU A 106 2.18 2.39 38.98
N ILE A 107 1.67 2.61 37.76
CA ILE A 107 0.52 3.48 37.54
C ILE A 107 -0.73 2.96 38.24
N VAL A 108 -1.02 1.66 38.12
CA VAL A 108 -2.17 1.01 38.78
C VAL A 108 -2.09 1.12 40.30
N ASP A 109 -0.91 1.00 40.88
CA ASP A 109 -0.68 1.18 42.31
C ASP A 109 -0.88 2.65 42.72
N GLU A 110 -0.40 3.60 41.90
CA GLU A 110 -0.62 5.03 42.11
C GLU A 110 -2.08 5.47 41.98
N VAL A 111 -2.90 4.76 41.22
CA VAL A 111 -4.34 5.02 41.07
C VAL A 111 -5.07 4.94 42.40
N SER A 112 -4.58 4.14 43.36
CA SER A 112 -5.18 3.97 44.68
C SER A 112 -5.12 5.22 45.53
N TYR A 113 -4.25 6.18 45.22
CA TYR A 113 -4.10 7.43 45.95
C TYR A 113 -4.97 8.53 45.34
N SER A 114 -5.82 9.14 46.16
CA SER A 114 -6.66 10.29 45.77
C SER A 114 -5.82 11.51 45.36
N PRO A 115 -6.35 12.37 44.44
CA PRO A 115 -5.63 13.58 44.04
C PRO A 115 -5.38 14.49 45.25
N ALA A 116 -4.17 15.08 45.31
CA ALA A 116 -3.81 16.02 46.36
C ALA A 116 -4.52 17.38 46.17
N GLU A 117 -4.72 17.78 44.93
CA GLU A 117 -5.38 19.03 44.51
C GLU A 117 -6.34 18.74 43.35
N GLY A 118 -7.47 19.47 43.23
CA GLY A 118 -8.43 19.28 42.14
C GLY A 118 -9.41 18.12 42.36
N LYS A 119 -10.17 17.78 41.30
CA LYS A 119 -11.26 16.79 41.37
C LYS A 119 -10.85 15.42 40.88
N TYR A 120 -10.01 15.36 39.83
CA TYR A 120 -9.70 14.14 39.10
C TYR A 120 -8.20 13.92 38.95
N LYS A 121 -7.77 12.69 39.08
CA LYS A 121 -6.46 12.21 38.64
C LYS A 121 -6.57 11.65 37.23
N VAL A 122 -5.90 12.27 36.28
CA VAL A 122 -6.06 11.98 34.83
C VAL A 122 -4.78 11.34 34.31
N TYR A 123 -4.91 10.17 33.74
CA TYR A 123 -3.82 9.45 33.06
C TYR A 123 -4.03 9.53 31.57
N ILE A 124 -3.11 10.19 30.86
CA ILE A 124 -3.08 10.28 29.41
C ILE A 124 -2.02 9.30 28.90
N ILE A 125 -2.45 8.22 28.24
CA ILE A 125 -1.55 7.23 27.65
C ILE A 125 -1.58 7.41 26.13
N ASP A 126 -0.51 7.99 25.60
CA ASP A 126 -0.37 8.21 24.15
C ASP A 126 0.23 6.97 23.49
N GLU A 127 -0.15 6.74 22.23
CA GLU A 127 0.19 5.58 21.38
C GLU A 127 -0.02 4.25 22.13
N VAL A 128 -1.15 4.13 22.82
CA VAL A 128 -1.47 3.00 23.73
C VAL A 128 -1.37 1.63 23.06
N HIS A 129 -1.47 1.54 21.72
CA HIS A 129 -1.28 0.30 20.97
C HIS A 129 0.14 -0.28 21.06
N MET A 130 1.12 0.49 21.55
CA MET A 130 2.48 0.05 21.80
C MET A 130 2.64 -0.72 23.12
N LEU A 131 1.64 -0.73 24.00
CA LEU A 131 1.67 -1.49 25.24
C LEU A 131 1.72 -3.00 24.97
N SER A 132 2.46 -3.71 25.81
CA SER A 132 2.45 -5.17 25.79
C SER A 132 1.08 -5.74 26.25
N ILE A 133 0.77 -6.97 25.84
CA ILE A 133 -0.48 -7.66 26.24
C ILE A 133 -0.58 -7.73 27.77
N GLY A 134 0.54 -7.97 28.47
CA GLY A 134 0.60 -7.98 29.91
C GLY A 134 0.27 -6.62 30.56
N ALA A 135 0.71 -5.51 29.92
CA ALA A 135 0.39 -4.15 30.35
C ALA A 135 -1.10 -3.83 30.18
N PHE A 136 -1.71 -4.23 29.05
CA PHE A 136 -3.16 -4.12 28.88
C PHE A 136 -3.93 -4.90 29.97
N ASN A 137 -3.50 -6.12 30.27
CA ASN A 137 -4.14 -6.94 31.31
C ASN A 137 -4.03 -6.30 32.69
N ALA A 138 -2.93 -5.62 33.01
CA ALA A 138 -2.77 -4.90 34.28
C ALA A 138 -3.77 -3.73 34.39
N LEU A 139 -4.09 -3.03 33.29
CA LEU A 139 -5.07 -1.94 33.29
C LEU A 139 -6.53 -2.41 33.41
N LEU A 140 -6.86 -3.65 33.01
CA LEU A 140 -8.24 -4.13 32.93
C LEU A 140 -8.99 -3.99 34.26
N LYS A 141 -8.38 -4.42 35.39
CA LYS A 141 -9.03 -4.36 36.71
C LYS A 141 -9.42 -2.92 37.09
N THR A 142 -8.54 -1.97 36.83
CA THR A 142 -8.78 -0.55 37.12
C THR A 142 -9.80 0.08 36.18
N LEU A 143 -9.86 -0.37 34.91
CA LEU A 143 -10.88 0.08 33.99
C LEU A 143 -12.26 -0.52 34.26
N GLU A 144 -12.35 -1.69 34.90
CA GLU A 144 -13.60 -2.31 35.33
C GLU A 144 -14.17 -1.66 36.57
N GLU A 145 -13.33 -1.42 37.57
CA GLU A 145 -13.70 -0.86 38.89
C GLU A 145 -12.85 0.40 39.17
N PRO A 146 -13.04 1.48 38.42
CA PRO A 146 -12.22 2.68 38.59
C PRO A 146 -12.63 3.45 39.87
N PRO A 147 -11.66 3.99 40.63
CA PRO A 147 -11.97 4.98 41.65
C PRO A 147 -12.69 6.19 41.04
N SER A 148 -13.66 6.75 41.72
CA SER A 148 -14.53 7.83 41.23
C SER A 148 -13.80 9.11 40.80
N TYR A 149 -12.56 9.26 41.25
CA TYR A 149 -11.70 10.42 40.96
C TYR A 149 -10.68 10.13 39.81
N VAL A 150 -10.72 8.97 39.16
CA VAL A 150 -9.74 8.60 38.14
C VAL A 150 -10.34 8.68 36.73
N ILE A 151 -9.58 9.24 35.82
CA ILE A 151 -9.93 9.30 34.39
C ILE A 151 -8.75 8.79 33.58
N PHE A 152 -8.99 7.78 32.74
CA PHE A 152 -8.05 7.34 31.72
C PHE A 152 -8.39 7.94 30.34
N ILE A 153 -7.38 8.47 29.66
CA ILE A 153 -7.49 8.93 28.27
C ILE A 153 -6.45 8.18 27.46
N LEU A 154 -6.90 7.19 26.72
CA LEU A 154 -6.06 6.36 25.85
C LEU A 154 -6.07 6.95 24.45
N ALA A 155 -4.91 7.26 23.88
CA ALA A 155 -4.81 7.77 22.51
C ALA A 155 -4.06 6.75 21.63
N THR A 156 -4.56 6.53 20.40
CA THR A 156 -3.96 5.58 19.46
C THR A 156 -4.13 6.00 18.02
N THR A 157 -3.16 5.65 17.19
CA THR A 157 -3.27 5.70 15.73
C THR A 157 -3.79 4.37 15.14
N GLU A 158 -3.71 3.26 15.90
CA GLU A 158 -4.00 1.90 15.42
C GLU A 158 -5.01 1.19 16.34
N VAL A 159 -6.29 1.51 16.18
CA VAL A 159 -7.37 0.94 17.01
C VAL A 159 -7.48 -0.58 16.90
N HIS A 160 -7.14 -1.15 15.75
CA HIS A 160 -7.22 -2.60 15.51
C HIS A 160 -6.22 -3.42 16.34
N LYS A 161 -5.19 -2.79 16.89
CA LYS A 161 -4.23 -3.42 17.81
C LYS A 161 -4.68 -3.41 19.27
N ILE A 162 -5.75 -2.68 19.60
CA ILE A 162 -6.27 -2.60 20.98
C ILE A 162 -7.16 -3.81 21.29
N PRO A 163 -6.95 -4.52 22.40
CA PRO A 163 -7.81 -5.64 22.78
C PRO A 163 -9.28 -5.22 22.95
N ILE A 164 -10.19 -6.09 22.49
CA ILE A 164 -11.64 -5.84 22.56
C ILE A 164 -12.12 -5.61 24.01
N THR A 165 -11.45 -6.22 24.99
CA THR A 165 -11.70 -6.06 26.42
C THR A 165 -11.48 -4.64 26.91
N ILE A 166 -10.51 -3.91 26.34
CA ILE A 166 -10.27 -2.48 26.59
C ILE A 166 -11.30 -1.63 25.85
N LEU A 167 -11.53 -1.94 24.55
CA LEU A 167 -12.48 -1.20 23.72
C LEU A 167 -13.88 -1.14 24.33
N SER A 168 -14.35 -2.23 24.92
CA SER A 168 -15.70 -2.32 25.52
C SER A 168 -15.88 -1.49 26.80
N ARG A 169 -14.78 -1.03 27.41
CA ARG A 169 -14.78 -0.25 28.66
C ARG A 169 -14.48 1.22 28.47
N CYS A 170 -14.14 1.63 27.25
CA CYS A 170 -13.80 3.01 26.91
C CYS A 170 -14.87 3.68 26.06
N GLN A 171 -15.12 4.96 26.32
CA GLN A 171 -15.88 5.79 25.40
C GLN A 171 -14.99 6.16 24.22
N ARG A 172 -15.34 5.67 23.02
CA ARG A 172 -14.55 5.86 21.79
C ARG A 172 -14.90 7.18 21.11
N TYR A 173 -13.85 7.92 20.68
CA TYR A 173 -13.91 9.16 19.91
C TYR A 173 -13.00 9.04 18.69
N ASP A 174 -13.61 9.10 17.50
CA ASP A 174 -12.89 8.95 16.24
C ASP A 174 -12.53 10.32 15.68
N PHE A 175 -11.23 10.63 15.69
CA PHE A 175 -10.66 11.86 15.14
C PHE A 175 -10.57 11.76 13.63
N LYS A 176 -11.18 12.70 12.95
CA LYS A 176 -11.17 12.78 11.50
C LYS A 176 -9.90 13.46 10.99
N ARG A 177 -9.50 13.15 9.76
CA ARG A 177 -8.51 13.96 9.04
C ARG A 177 -9.06 15.37 8.89
N ILE A 178 -8.20 16.35 9.07
CA ILE A 178 -8.58 17.76 8.96
C ILE A 178 -8.55 18.14 7.47
N THR A 179 -9.55 18.85 7.00
CA THR A 179 -9.63 19.27 5.60
C THR A 179 -8.51 20.24 5.25
N ILE A 180 -8.09 20.24 3.99
CA ILE A 180 -7.04 21.14 3.47
C ILE A 180 -7.41 22.60 3.73
N ASP A 181 -8.66 22.99 3.48
CA ASP A 181 -9.12 24.36 3.73
C ASP A 181 -8.99 24.76 5.20
N THR A 182 -9.33 23.85 6.13
CA THR A 182 -9.21 24.12 7.57
C THR A 182 -7.73 24.26 7.98
N ILE A 183 -6.85 23.41 7.44
CA ILE A 183 -5.41 23.53 7.70
C ILE A 183 -4.87 24.81 7.10
N ALA A 184 -5.15 25.11 5.83
CA ALA A 184 -4.68 26.32 5.14
C ALA A 184 -5.15 27.61 5.85
N ALA A 185 -6.42 27.66 6.26
CA ALA A 185 -6.95 28.78 7.04
C ALA A 185 -6.21 28.94 8.37
N ARG A 186 -5.92 27.84 9.06
CA ARG A 186 -5.14 27.89 10.31
C ARG A 186 -3.71 28.34 10.08
N LEU A 187 -3.05 27.84 9.03
CA LEU A 187 -1.70 28.29 8.66
C LEU A 187 -1.70 29.79 8.35
N ARG A 188 -2.71 30.32 7.64
CA ARG A 188 -2.89 31.76 7.38
C ARG A 188 -2.96 32.55 8.67
N GLU A 189 -3.85 32.15 9.60
CA GLU A 189 -3.96 32.81 10.91
C GLU A 189 -2.60 32.93 11.61
N LEU A 190 -1.76 31.90 11.50
CA LEU A 190 -0.48 31.82 12.21
C LEU A 190 0.63 32.60 11.54
N VAL A 191 0.72 32.61 10.20
CA VAL A 191 1.72 33.42 9.50
C VAL A 191 1.43 34.91 9.67
N ASP A 192 0.16 35.30 9.77
CA ASP A 192 -0.24 36.67 10.07
C ASP A 192 0.23 37.08 11.49
N ILE A 193 0.12 36.19 12.49
CA ILE A 193 0.61 36.43 13.86
C ILE A 193 2.16 36.50 13.90
N GLU A 194 2.87 35.64 13.13
CA GLU A 194 4.32 35.66 13.05
C GLU A 194 4.88 36.81 12.17
N GLY A 195 4.01 37.50 11.41
CA GLY A 195 4.41 38.59 10.53
C GLY A 195 5.18 38.12 9.30
N VAL A 196 4.93 36.89 8.83
CA VAL A 196 5.59 36.30 7.65
C VAL A 196 4.64 36.41 6.45
N GLU A 197 5.15 36.96 5.34
CA GLU A 197 4.39 37.00 4.09
C GLU A 197 4.44 35.66 3.37
N VAL A 198 3.28 35.03 3.12
CA VAL A 198 3.18 33.74 2.44
C VAL A 198 2.07 33.79 1.39
N GLU A 199 2.33 33.25 0.21
CA GLU A 199 1.30 33.10 -0.82
C GLU A 199 0.23 32.09 -0.43
N GLU A 200 -1.03 32.38 -0.82
CA GLU A 200 -2.15 31.47 -0.55
C GLU A 200 -1.96 30.08 -1.17
N LYS A 201 -1.41 30.06 -2.41
CA LYS A 201 -1.07 28.79 -3.09
C LYS A 201 -0.04 27.97 -2.31
N ALA A 202 0.95 28.61 -1.68
CA ALA A 202 1.94 27.94 -0.84
C ALA A 202 1.29 27.33 0.41
N LEU A 203 0.40 28.05 1.09
CA LEU A 203 -0.31 27.55 2.28
C LEU A 203 -1.22 26.36 1.94
N ARG A 204 -1.96 26.41 0.83
CA ARG A 204 -2.78 25.28 0.38
C ARG A 204 -1.93 24.06 0.03
N TYR A 205 -0.77 24.29 -0.59
CA TYR A 205 0.16 23.22 -0.91
C TYR A 205 0.74 22.55 0.35
N ILE A 206 1.19 23.36 1.33
CA ILE A 206 1.65 22.86 2.63
C ILE A 206 0.52 22.08 3.34
N ALA A 207 -0.71 22.60 3.31
CA ALA A 207 -1.87 21.95 3.90
C ALA A 207 -2.19 20.61 3.22
N LYS A 208 -1.99 20.51 1.90
CA LYS A 208 -2.13 19.27 1.14
C LYS A 208 -1.03 18.25 1.52
N ALA A 209 0.22 18.69 1.58
CA ALA A 209 1.35 17.86 1.98
C ALA A 209 1.23 17.32 3.41
N ALA A 210 0.47 18.03 4.27
CA ALA A 210 0.20 17.63 5.65
C ALA A 210 -0.77 16.44 5.79
N ASP A 211 -1.46 16.01 4.73
CA ASP A 211 -2.34 14.83 4.68
C ASP A 211 -3.33 14.75 5.86
N GLY A 212 -3.98 15.87 6.17
CA GLY A 212 -4.97 15.95 7.26
C GLY A 212 -4.40 16.06 8.67
N SER A 213 -3.08 16.22 8.81
CA SER A 213 -2.37 16.42 10.08
C SER A 213 -2.03 17.88 10.31
N MET A 214 -2.68 18.53 11.28
CA MET A 214 -2.35 19.92 11.65
C MET A 214 -0.90 20.05 12.16
N ARG A 215 -0.39 19.04 12.89
CA ARG A 215 0.97 19.05 13.40
C ARG A 215 2.00 19.04 12.28
N ASP A 216 1.79 18.20 11.28
CA ASP A 216 2.71 18.07 10.17
C ASP A 216 2.63 19.33 9.27
N GLY A 217 1.42 19.88 9.05
CA GLY A 217 1.27 21.17 8.36
C GLY A 217 2.03 22.32 9.01
N LEU A 218 2.00 22.41 10.35
CA LEU A 218 2.77 23.41 11.09
C LEU A 218 4.28 23.14 11.03
N SER A 219 4.70 21.87 11.04
CA SER A 219 6.10 21.51 10.94
C SER A 219 6.66 21.80 9.54
N LEU A 220 5.89 21.51 8.48
CA LEU A 220 6.25 21.81 7.10
C LEU A 220 6.33 23.33 6.85
N LEU A 221 5.36 24.10 7.38
CA LEU A 221 5.40 25.56 7.31
C LEU A 221 6.65 26.11 8.01
N ASP A 222 6.95 25.62 9.20
CA ASP A 222 8.11 25.99 9.98
C ASP A 222 9.42 25.73 9.23
N GLN A 223 9.49 24.59 8.56
CA GLN A 223 10.61 24.23 7.69
C GLN A 223 10.75 25.20 6.50
N CYS A 224 9.66 25.51 5.81
CA CYS A 224 9.68 26.45 4.68
C CYS A 224 10.11 27.86 5.12
N ILE A 225 9.63 28.36 6.26
CA ILE A 225 10.03 29.65 6.82
C ILE A 225 11.50 29.65 7.21
N ALA A 226 12.01 28.57 7.78
CA ALA A 226 13.41 28.44 8.19
C ALA A 226 14.38 28.45 7.01
N PHE A 227 13.99 27.91 5.86
CA PHE A 227 14.80 27.95 4.63
C PHE A 227 14.84 29.35 3.98
N HIS A 228 13.75 30.13 4.09
CA HIS A 228 13.58 31.43 3.43
C HIS A 228 13.32 32.55 4.43
N ILE A 229 14.24 32.69 5.41
CA ILE A 229 14.10 33.71 6.48
C ILE A 229 14.14 35.12 5.90
N GLY A 230 13.06 35.88 6.14
CA GLY A 230 12.98 37.29 5.75
C GLY A 230 12.51 37.53 4.31
N GLU A 231 12.21 36.50 3.57
CA GLU A 231 11.65 36.58 2.22
C GLU A 231 10.14 36.22 2.24
N LYS A 232 9.41 36.69 1.22
CA LYS A 232 8.04 36.26 1.00
C LYS A 232 8.04 34.82 0.49
N LEU A 233 7.43 33.90 1.23
CA LEU A 233 7.34 32.50 0.85
C LEU A 233 6.38 32.32 -0.35
N THR A 234 6.95 32.02 -1.51
CA THR A 234 6.23 31.72 -2.74
C THR A 234 5.86 30.24 -2.84
N PHE A 235 4.97 29.91 -3.76
CA PHE A 235 4.61 28.52 -4.06
C PHE A 235 5.82 27.69 -4.52
N ASP A 236 6.66 28.26 -5.39
CA ASP A 236 7.84 27.57 -5.91
C ASP A 236 8.87 27.26 -4.81
N MET A 237 9.08 28.21 -3.88
CA MET A 237 9.93 28.00 -2.71
C MET A 237 9.39 26.87 -1.81
N ALA A 238 8.08 26.78 -1.62
CA ALA A 238 7.49 25.70 -0.85
C ALA A 238 7.63 24.35 -1.55
N LEU A 239 7.52 24.29 -2.89
CA LEU A 239 7.80 23.09 -3.69
C LEU A 239 9.24 22.61 -3.51
N ASP A 240 10.22 23.53 -3.60
CA ASP A 240 11.64 23.21 -3.49
C ASP A 240 12.00 22.64 -2.11
N VAL A 241 11.49 23.26 -1.05
CA VAL A 241 11.77 22.83 0.34
C VAL A 241 11.11 21.50 0.68
N LEU A 242 9.87 21.29 0.23
CA LEU A 242 9.11 20.08 0.54
C LEU A 242 9.42 18.91 -0.40
N GLY A 243 10.25 19.17 -1.42
CA GLY A 243 10.74 18.10 -2.29
C GLY A 243 9.70 17.48 -3.22
N ALA A 244 8.56 18.14 -3.43
CA ALA A 244 7.57 17.66 -4.37
C ALA A 244 8.05 17.84 -5.82
N VAL A 245 7.70 16.88 -6.64
CA VAL A 245 8.00 16.93 -8.07
C VAL A 245 6.97 17.83 -8.74
N ASP A 246 7.43 18.82 -9.50
CA ASP A 246 6.54 19.65 -10.32
C ASP A 246 5.67 18.77 -11.23
N THR A 247 4.39 19.09 -11.35
CA THR A 247 3.46 18.42 -12.27
C THR A 247 3.96 18.42 -13.71
N GLY A 248 4.76 19.41 -14.09
CA GLY A 248 5.43 19.47 -15.40
C GLY A 248 6.42 18.34 -15.64
N VAL A 249 7.07 17.83 -14.60
CA VAL A 249 7.97 16.66 -14.69
C VAL A 249 7.15 15.39 -14.96
N PHE A 250 6.01 15.23 -14.28
CA PHE A 250 5.11 14.10 -14.53
C PHE A 250 4.52 14.13 -15.94
N SER A 251 4.13 15.30 -16.42
CA SER A 251 3.68 15.51 -17.80
C SER A 251 4.75 15.06 -18.80
N ARG A 252 6.00 15.51 -18.62
CA ARG A 252 7.13 15.06 -19.46
C ARG A 252 7.30 13.53 -19.39
N LEU A 253 7.27 12.97 -18.19
CA LEU A 253 7.44 11.53 -17.98
C LEU A 253 6.36 10.72 -18.70
N VAL A 254 5.08 11.13 -18.59
CA VAL A 254 3.96 10.48 -19.29
C VAL A 254 4.17 10.52 -20.80
N ARG A 255 4.60 11.65 -21.36
CA ARG A 255 4.88 11.79 -22.80
C ARG A 255 6.03 10.88 -23.26
N GLU A 256 7.10 10.78 -22.49
CA GLU A 256 8.21 9.86 -22.78
C GLU A 256 7.78 8.38 -22.72
N VAL A 257 6.92 8.03 -21.74
CA VAL A 257 6.33 6.69 -21.63
C VAL A 257 5.46 6.37 -22.85
N MET A 258 4.59 7.31 -23.27
CA MET A 258 3.76 7.17 -24.48
C MET A 258 4.60 7.03 -25.75
N ALA A 259 5.69 7.80 -25.86
CA ALA A 259 6.65 7.69 -26.94
C ALA A 259 7.51 6.41 -26.87
N ARG A 260 7.32 5.57 -25.86
CA ARG A 260 8.12 4.37 -25.58
C ARG A 260 9.63 4.65 -25.47
N ASN A 261 9.99 5.87 -25.10
CA ASN A 261 11.37 6.33 -24.95
C ASN A 261 11.91 6.01 -23.56
N VAL A 262 12.47 4.81 -23.39
CA VAL A 262 13.07 4.38 -22.11
C VAL A 262 14.21 5.30 -21.67
N ALA A 263 15.05 5.75 -22.63
CA ALA A 263 16.18 6.62 -22.31
C ALA A 263 15.72 7.98 -21.73
N GLY A 264 14.68 8.58 -22.32
CA GLY A 264 14.08 9.82 -21.80
C GLY A 264 13.49 9.65 -20.40
N CYS A 265 12.82 8.53 -20.14
CA CYS A 265 12.29 8.23 -18.80
C CYS A 265 13.41 8.10 -17.74
N ILE A 266 14.51 7.41 -18.08
CA ILE A 266 15.66 7.25 -17.18
C ILE A 266 16.36 8.59 -16.93
N GLN A 267 16.47 9.45 -17.97
CA GLN A 267 17.04 10.78 -17.83
C GLN A 267 16.21 11.67 -16.88
N ILE A 268 14.89 11.64 -16.98
CA ILE A 268 14.01 12.36 -16.06
C ILE A 268 14.18 11.83 -14.63
N LEU A 269 14.29 10.51 -14.45
CA LEU A 269 14.57 9.92 -13.14
C LEU A 269 15.92 10.40 -12.58
N GLU A 270 16.95 10.49 -13.42
CA GLU A 270 18.26 11.03 -13.03
C GLU A 270 18.17 12.49 -12.55
N GLU A 271 17.42 13.33 -13.26
CA GLU A 271 17.16 14.73 -12.84
C GLU A 271 16.57 14.78 -11.43
N ILE A 272 15.59 13.90 -11.13
CA ILE A 272 14.93 13.81 -9.82
C ILE A 272 15.89 13.35 -8.72
N VAL A 273 16.74 12.35 -9.01
CA VAL A 273 17.76 11.84 -8.11
C VAL A 273 18.80 12.92 -7.79
N MET A 274 19.27 13.65 -8.82
CA MET A 274 20.26 14.73 -8.67
C MET A 274 19.69 15.91 -7.87
N GLN A 275 18.40 16.15 -7.90
CA GLN A 275 17.71 17.12 -7.05
C GLN A 275 17.57 16.65 -5.59
N GLY A 276 18.01 15.44 -5.24
CA GLY A 276 17.93 14.89 -3.88
C GLY A 276 16.52 14.55 -3.42
N ARG A 277 15.57 14.35 -4.34
CA ARG A 277 14.18 14.09 -4.00
C ARG A 277 13.98 12.65 -3.51
N GLU A 278 13.04 12.45 -2.57
CA GLU A 278 12.74 11.12 -2.02
C GLU A 278 11.99 10.27 -3.07
N LEU A 279 12.60 9.14 -3.44
CA LEU A 279 12.13 8.30 -4.53
C LEU A 279 10.79 7.60 -4.25
N GLY A 280 10.49 7.30 -2.98
CA GLY A 280 9.21 6.71 -2.60
C GLY A 280 8.07 7.71 -2.75
N GLN A 281 8.30 8.98 -2.38
CA GLN A 281 7.34 10.07 -2.56
C GLN A 281 7.11 10.36 -4.05
N PHE A 282 8.17 10.37 -4.86
CA PHE A 282 8.05 10.49 -6.32
C PHE A 282 7.09 9.45 -6.92
N VAL A 283 7.22 8.18 -6.52
CA VAL A 283 6.35 7.10 -7.02
C VAL A 283 4.90 7.30 -6.57
N LEU A 284 4.67 7.73 -5.34
CA LEU A 284 3.33 8.05 -4.83
C LEU A 284 2.71 9.22 -5.60
N ASP A 285 3.45 10.30 -5.79
CA ASP A 285 2.98 11.51 -6.48
C ASP A 285 2.70 11.22 -7.96
N PHE A 286 3.54 10.41 -8.62
CA PHE A 286 3.30 9.98 -9.99
C PHE A 286 2.07 9.07 -10.10
N THR A 287 1.86 8.16 -9.15
CA THR A 287 0.65 7.34 -9.09
C THR A 287 -0.61 8.21 -8.92
N TRP A 288 -0.54 9.25 -8.09
CA TRP A 288 -1.59 10.24 -7.94
C TRP A 288 -1.87 11.02 -9.23
N TYR A 289 -0.81 11.39 -9.96
CA TYR A 289 -0.93 12.05 -11.24
C TYR A 289 -1.67 11.17 -12.27
N LEU A 290 -1.27 9.91 -12.41
CA LEU A 290 -1.93 8.94 -13.28
C LEU A 290 -3.40 8.69 -12.89
N ARG A 291 -3.70 8.61 -11.59
CA ARG A 291 -5.08 8.51 -11.08
C ARG A 291 -5.91 9.72 -11.48
N ASN A 292 -5.36 10.93 -11.42
CA ASN A 292 -6.06 12.14 -11.82
C ASN A 292 -6.36 12.14 -13.34
N LEU A 293 -5.43 11.69 -14.18
CA LEU A 293 -5.69 11.48 -15.62
C LEU A 293 -6.84 10.48 -15.84
N MET A 294 -6.86 9.37 -15.09
CA MET A 294 -7.91 8.38 -15.17
C MET A 294 -9.29 8.91 -14.77
N LEU A 295 -9.35 9.72 -13.70
CA LEU A 295 -10.60 10.36 -13.26
C LEU A 295 -11.14 11.33 -14.32
N LEU A 296 -10.27 12.13 -14.94
CA LEU A 296 -10.66 13.04 -16.03
C LEU A 296 -11.19 12.26 -17.23
N LYS A 297 -10.54 11.16 -17.59
CA LYS A 297 -11.01 10.33 -18.69
C LYS A 297 -12.38 9.71 -18.41
N ALA A 298 -12.57 9.14 -17.23
CA ALA A 298 -13.84 8.54 -16.81
C ALA A 298 -14.99 9.58 -16.73
N SER A 299 -14.68 10.84 -16.39
CA SER A 299 -15.67 11.92 -16.35
C SER A 299 -16.03 12.45 -17.75
N ALA A 300 -15.10 12.40 -18.70
CA ALA A 300 -15.35 12.85 -20.07
C ALA A 300 -16.33 11.90 -20.81
N ASP A 301 -16.31 10.62 -20.50
CA ASP A 301 -17.16 9.60 -21.15
C ASP A 301 -18.62 9.62 -20.66
N ASN A 302 -18.92 10.11 -19.44
CA ASN A 302 -20.25 9.97 -18.81
C ASN A 302 -20.77 11.23 -18.06
N GLY A 303 -20.10 12.37 -18.10
CA GLY A 303 -20.33 13.44 -17.15
C GLY A 303 -21.21 14.60 -17.61
N SER A 304 -22.20 15.00 -16.78
CA SER A 304 -22.79 16.34 -16.82
C SER A 304 -21.79 17.39 -16.30
N ASP A 305 -21.92 18.66 -16.72
CA ASP A 305 -21.04 19.77 -16.29
C ASP A 305 -20.91 19.86 -14.76
N ALA A 306 -21.98 19.53 -14.02
CA ALA A 306 -21.96 19.51 -12.56
C ALA A 306 -21.10 18.39 -11.96
N GLN A 307 -21.00 17.24 -12.63
CA GLN A 307 -20.12 16.14 -12.20
C GLN A 307 -18.65 16.43 -12.51
N MET A 308 -18.38 17.13 -13.63
CA MET A 308 -17.03 17.61 -13.94
C MET A 308 -16.56 18.60 -12.88
N GLN A 309 -17.39 19.53 -12.45
CA GLN A 309 -17.03 20.51 -11.44
C GLN A 309 -16.78 19.88 -10.07
N ALA A 310 -17.58 18.89 -9.67
CA ALA A 310 -17.34 18.12 -8.44
C ALA A 310 -16.05 17.29 -8.49
N MET A 311 -15.67 16.79 -9.67
CA MET A 311 -14.39 16.08 -9.86
C MET A 311 -13.18 17.03 -9.83
N GLU A 312 -13.31 18.23 -10.39
CA GLU A 312 -12.30 19.29 -10.31
C GLU A 312 -11.97 19.66 -8.87
N ASP A 313 -13.00 19.77 -8.02
CA ASP A 313 -12.85 20.02 -6.58
C ASP A 313 -12.13 18.83 -5.86
N ILE A 314 -12.40 17.61 -6.28
CA ILE A 314 -11.75 16.39 -5.71
C ILE A 314 -10.27 16.29 -6.13
N MET A 315 -9.91 16.78 -7.32
CA MET A 315 -8.54 16.71 -7.84
C MET A 315 -7.61 17.78 -7.30
N GLU A 316 -8.19 18.89 -6.76
CA GLU A 316 -7.45 20.01 -6.15
C GLU A 316 -6.32 20.57 -7.04
N VAL A 317 -6.54 20.60 -8.35
CA VAL A 317 -5.59 21.07 -9.36
C VAL A 317 -5.93 22.51 -9.76
N SER A 318 -4.91 23.34 -10.01
CA SER A 318 -5.14 24.68 -10.53
C SER A 318 -5.74 24.64 -11.95
N SER A 319 -6.54 25.64 -12.32
CA SER A 319 -7.21 25.72 -13.63
C SER A 319 -6.26 25.56 -14.82
N ASP A 320 -5.04 26.11 -14.74
CA ASP A 320 -4.03 26.02 -15.81
C ASP A 320 -3.47 24.59 -15.96
N ASN A 321 -3.28 23.89 -14.84
CA ASN A 321 -2.82 22.49 -14.86
C ASN A 321 -3.95 21.53 -15.26
N LEU A 322 -5.20 21.87 -14.98
CA LEU A 322 -6.36 21.09 -15.35
C LEU A 322 -6.51 20.97 -16.88
N GLN A 323 -6.30 22.06 -17.62
CA GLN A 323 -6.34 22.04 -19.07
C GLN A 323 -5.32 21.07 -19.65
N LYS A 324 -4.07 21.13 -19.15
CA LYS A 324 -2.99 20.21 -19.57
C LYS A 324 -3.32 18.76 -19.26
N LEU A 325 -3.86 18.50 -18.05
CA LEU A 325 -4.28 17.15 -17.64
C LEU A 325 -5.41 16.62 -18.54
N LYS A 326 -6.39 17.46 -18.92
CA LYS A 326 -7.46 17.07 -19.86
C LYS A 326 -6.91 16.68 -21.23
N GLU A 327 -5.97 17.45 -21.77
CA GLU A 327 -5.31 17.14 -23.04
C GLU A 327 -4.55 15.81 -22.96
N GLU A 328 -3.80 15.56 -21.90
CA GLU A 328 -3.06 14.32 -21.70
C GLU A 328 -3.97 13.12 -21.44
N ALA A 329 -5.04 13.29 -20.66
CA ALA A 329 -6.04 12.25 -20.46
C ALA A 329 -6.74 11.83 -21.77
N ALA A 330 -6.94 12.76 -22.70
CA ALA A 330 -7.50 12.47 -24.01
C ALA A 330 -6.56 11.62 -24.88
N MET A 331 -5.23 11.77 -24.72
CA MET A 331 -4.22 11.08 -25.52
C MET A 331 -4.01 9.60 -25.10
N ILE A 332 -4.40 9.20 -23.90
CA ILE A 332 -4.10 7.88 -23.35
C ILE A 332 -5.40 7.10 -23.17
N GLU A 333 -5.43 5.83 -23.55
CA GLU A 333 -6.58 4.97 -23.33
C GLU A 333 -6.76 4.60 -21.85
N ALA A 334 -8.01 4.38 -21.42
CA ALA A 334 -8.34 4.07 -20.04
C ALA A 334 -7.64 2.79 -19.53
N GLU A 335 -7.58 1.77 -20.37
CA GLU A 335 -6.93 0.49 -20.03
C GLU A 335 -5.41 0.66 -19.85
N THR A 336 -4.77 1.49 -20.69
CA THR A 336 -3.35 1.82 -20.57
C THR A 336 -3.07 2.57 -19.28
N LEU A 337 -3.92 3.55 -18.90
CA LEU A 337 -3.81 4.26 -17.62
C LEU A 337 -3.97 3.31 -16.43
N LEU A 338 -4.94 2.39 -16.47
CA LEU A 338 -5.12 1.38 -15.43
C LEU A 338 -3.89 0.48 -15.28
N ARG A 339 -3.27 0.09 -16.40
CA ARG A 339 -2.01 -0.66 -16.40
C ARG A 339 -0.90 0.13 -15.73
N TYR A 340 -0.73 1.41 -16.08
CA TYR A 340 0.29 2.28 -15.49
C TYR A 340 0.08 2.43 -13.97
N ILE A 341 -1.15 2.68 -13.53
CA ILE A 341 -1.50 2.80 -12.11
C ILE A 341 -1.18 1.50 -11.37
N ARG A 342 -1.49 0.33 -11.95
CA ARG A 342 -1.19 -0.98 -11.34
C ARG A 342 0.31 -1.17 -11.14
N ILE A 343 1.13 -0.95 -12.19
CA ILE A 343 2.59 -1.08 -12.12
C ILE A 343 3.16 -0.17 -11.04
N MET A 344 2.73 1.08 -10.98
CA MET A 344 3.23 2.05 -10.01
C MET A 344 2.74 1.76 -8.58
N SER A 345 1.53 1.24 -8.43
CA SER A 345 0.99 0.84 -7.13
C SER A 345 1.72 -0.39 -6.55
N GLU A 346 2.02 -1.40 -7.37
CA GLU A 346 2.83 -2.56 -6.99
C GLU A 346 4.25 -2.13 -6.60
N LEU A 347 4.87 -1.25 -7.38
CA LEU A 347 6.17 -0.66 -7.08
C LEU A 347 6.16 0.06 -5.73
N SER A 348 5.14 0.88 -5.44
CA SER A 348 5.02 1.60 -4.17
C SER A 348 5.02 0.65 -2.96
N GLY A 349 4.37 -0.52 -3.08
CA GLY A 349 4.40 -1.56 -2.07
C GLY A 349 5.81 -2.16 -1.86
N GLN A 350 6.54 -2.40 -2.96
CA GLN A 350 7.89 -2.98 -2.93
C GLN A 350 8.95 -2.01 -2.38
N LEU A 351 8.83 -0.71 -2.68
CA LEU A 351 9.80 0.31 -2.25
C LEU A 351 9.92 0.48 -0.73
N ARG A 352 8.87 0.11 0.02
CA ARG A 352 8.85 0.24 1.48
C ARG A 352 9.96 -0.58 2.16
N TYR A 353 10.34 -1.71 1.58
CA TYR A 353 11.30 -2.66 2.17
C TYR A 353 12.57 -2.83 1.32
N ALA A 354 12.70 -2.11 0.21
CA ALA A 354 13.79 -2.29 -0.74
C ALA A 354 15.01 -1.43 -0.40
N ASN A 355 16.21 -2.03 -0.45
CA ASN A 355 17.47 -1.32 -0.34
C ASN A 355 17.89 -0.61 -1.65
N GLY A 356 17.41 -1.11 -2.81
CA GLY A 356 17.75 -0.60 -4.15
C GLY A 356 16.57 0.11 -4.82
N LYS A 357 15.98 1.14 -4.21
CA LYS A 357 14.79 1.85 -4.70
C LYS A 357 14.91 2.30 -6.15
N ARG A 358 16.06 2.86 -6.55
CA ARG A 358 16.32 3.36 -7.90
C ARG A 358 16.13 2.27 -8.97
N ILE A 359 16.75 1.11 -8.79
CA ILE A 359 16.69 0.00 -9.76
C ILE A 359 15.24 -0.47 -9.97
N LEU A 360 14.46 -0.56 -8.90
CA LEU A 360 13.05 -0.96 -8.99
C LEU A 360 12.23 0.06 -9.80
N ILE A 361 12.49 1.35 -9.62
CA ILE A 361 11.83 2.41 -10.39
C ILE A 361 12.25 2.34 -11.87
N GLU A 362 13.53 2.16 -12.17
CA GLU A 362 14.02 1.99 -13.54
C GLU A 362 13.34 0.82 -14.24
N ILE A 363 13.23 -0.34 -13.58
CA ILE A 363 12.52 -1.51 -14.09
C ILE A 363 11.03 -1.20 -14.34
N ALA A 364 10.37 -0.50 -13.42
CA ALA A 364 8.98 -0.13 -13.60
C ALA A 364 8.78 0.83 -14.79
N LEU A 365 9.65 1.83 -14.96
CA LEU A 365 9.63 2.73 -16.11
C LEU A 365 9.84 1.97 -17.44
N ILE A 366 10.74 0.98 -17.46
CA ILE A 366 10.92 0.11 -18.62
C ILE A 366 9.64 -0.68 -18.93
N LYS A 367 8.97 -1.23 -17.90
CA LYS A 367 7.68 -1.93 -18.07
C LYS A 367 6.59 -1.01 -18.60
N LEU A 368 6.50 0.25 -18.11
CA LEU A 368 5.57 1.23 -18.65
C LEU A 368 5.77 1.45 -20.16
N CYS A 369 7.03 1.59 -20.60
CA CYS A 369 7.38 1.80 -22.01
C CYS A 369 7.26 0.55 -22.88
N LYS A 370 7.42 -0.66 -22.30
CA LYS A 370 7.48 -1.93 -23.05
C LYS A 370 6.45 -2.94 -22.54
N PRO A 371 5.20 -2.90 -23.03
CA PRO A 371 4.14 -3.85 -22.62
C PRO A 371 4.54 -5.32 -22.84
N ALA A 372 5.42 -5.59 -23.80
CA ALA A 372 5.88 -6.94 -24.12
C ALA A 372 6.67 -7.63 -22.97
N MET A 373 7.14 -6.88 -21.99
CA MET A 373 7.85 -7.42 -20.83
C MET A 373 6.91 -7.88 -19.69
N GLU A 374 5.61 -7.69 -19.85
CA GLU A 374 4.59 -8.19 -18.91
C GLU A 374 3.82 -9.36 -19.52
N ILE A 375 3.48 -10.35 -18.69
CA ILE A 375 2.80 -11.60 -19.11
C ILE A 375 1.32 -11.57 -18.71
N ASP A 376 0.82 -10.43 -18.25
CA ASP A 376 -0.58 -10.32 -17.82
C ASP A 376 -1.56 -10.12 -18.99
N ALA A 377 -2.84 -10.42 -18.75
CA ALA A 377 -3.89 -10.37 -19.76
C ALA A 377 -4.06 -8.96 -20.40
N ALA A 378 -3.88 -7.89 -19.61
CA ALA A 378 -4.01 -6.51 -20.11
C ALA A 378 -2.88 -6.15 -21.08
N SER A 379 -1.64 -6.55 -20.80
CA SER A 379 -0.49 -6.34 -21.69
C SER A 379 -0.62 -7.15 -23.00
N VAL A 380 -1.21 -8.34 -22.92
CA VAL A 380 -1.50 -9.16 -24.11
C VAL A 380 -2.56 -8.48 -24.97
N LEU A 381 -3.64 -7.96 -24.38
CA LEU A 381 -4.69 -7.22 -25.09
C LEU A 381 -4.16 -5.95 -25.75
N GLU A 382 -3.31 -5.17 -25.08
CA GLU A 382 -2.69 -3.98 -25.65
C GLU A 382 -1.81 -4.33 -26.87
N ARG A 383 -1.10 -5.45 -26.80
CA ARG A 383 -0.32 -5.96 -27.93
C ARG A 383 -1.18 -6.41 -29.10
N VAL A 384 -2.29 -7.08 -28.84
CA VAL A 384 -3.27 -7.51 -29.86
C VAL A 384 -3.85 -6.29 -30.55
N ARG A 385 -4.30 -5.27 -29.83
CA ARG A 385 -4.82 -4.02 -30.39
C ARG A 385 -3.78 -3.28 -31.23
N ALA A 386 -2.53 -3.20 -30.78
CA ALA A 386 -1.46 -2.58 -31.57
C ALA A 386 -1.24 -3.30 -32.92
N VAL A 387 -1.42 -4.63 -32.96
CA VAL A 387 -1.36 -5.41 -34.20
C VAL A 387 -2.61 -5.17 -35.05
N GLU A 388 -3.80 -5.13 -34.46
CA GLU A 388 -5.07 -4.83 -35.12
C GLU A 388 -5.00 -3.46 -35.82
N GLU A 389 -4.57 -2.40 -35.10
CA GLU A 389 -4.39 -1.07 -35.69
C GLU A 389 -3.36 -1.04 -36.85
N GLN A 390 -2.28 -1.83 -36.75
CA GLN A 390 -1.30 -1.94 -37.84
C GLN A 390 -1.90 -2.63 -39.07
N VAL A 391 -2.72 -3.65 -38.85
CA VAL A 391 -3.43 -4.34 -39.94
C VAL A 391 -4.47 -3.44 -40.60
N GLU A 392 -5.26 -2.69 -39.82
CA GLU A 392 -6.26 -1.74 -40.34
C GLU A 392 -5.62 -0.58 -41.14
N LYS A 393 -4.46 -0.09 -40.71
CA LYS A 393 -3.70 0.96 -41.41
C LYS A 393 -3.00 0.46 -42.69
N GLY A 394 -3.15 -0.83 -43.01
CA GLY A 394 -2.63 -1.42 -44.25
C GLY A 394 -1.09 -1.45 -44.35
N ILE A 395 -0.38 -1.37 -43.24
CA ILE A 395 1.07 -1.46 -43.20
C ILE A 395 1.45 -2.94 -43.26
N VAL A 396 1.81 -3.41 -44.44
CA VAL A 396 2.52 -4.69 -44.57
C VAL A 396 3.85 -4.54 -43.85
N VAL A 397 4.01 -5.23 -42.74
CA VAL A 397 5.27 -5.25 -41.98
C VAL A 397 6.36 -5.79 -42.89
N GLN A 398 7.23 -4.92 -43.38
CA GLN A 398 8.50 -5.36 -43.95
C GLN A 398 9.29 -5.97 -42.80
N ALA A 399 9.46 -7.28 -42.85
CA ALA A 399 10.25 -8.03 -41.88
C ALA A 399 11.65 -7.40 -41.80
N ALA A 400 12.06 -6.95 -40.61
CA ALA A 400 13.44 -6.56 -40.36
C ALA A 400 14.36 -7.75 -40.67
N PRO A 401 15.49 -7.54 -41.34
CA PRO A 401 16.39 -8.65 -41.67
C PRO A 401 16.98 -9.21 -40.40
N GLY A 402 16.56 -10.41 -40.02
CA GLY A 402 17.07 -11.14 -38.87
C GLY A 402 16.04 -11.93 -38.04
N TYR A 403 14.74 -11.74 -38.27
CA TYR A 403 13.73 -12.66 -37.77
C TYR A 403 13.24 -13.53 -38.92
N THR A 404 13.71 -14.75 -38.97
CA THR A 404 13.05 -15.81 -39.74
C THR A 404 11.64 -15.95 -39.17
N MET A 405 10.62 -15.55 -39.95
CA MET A 405 9.27 -16.02 -39.73
C MET A 405 9.36 -17.53 -39.61
N GLU A 406 8.99 -18.10 -38.48
CA GLU A 406 8.59 -19.50 -38.48
C GLU A 406 7.47 -19.61 -39.52
N GLU A 407 7.73 -20.38 -40.56
CA GLU A 407 6.71 -20.78 -41.52
C GLU A 407 5.49 -21.30 -40.75
N PRO A 408 4.26 -21.13 -41.30
CA PRO A 408 3.06 -21.68 -40.68
C PRO A 408 3.35 -23.14 -40.38
N ARG A 409 3.30 -23.52 -39.10
CA ARG A 409 3.66 -24.84 -38.57
C ARG A 409 3.14 -25.90 -39.52
N GLN A 410 4.00 -26.49 -40.30
CA GLN A 410 3.69 -27.74 -40.99
C GLN A 410 3.28 -28.68 -39.86
N LYS A 411 2.08 -29.26 -39.95
CA LYS A 411 1.67 -30.34 -39.04
C LYS A 411 2.77 -31.39 -39.13
N VAL A 412 3.53 -31.50 -38.06
CA VAL A 412 4.54 -32.55 -37.97
C VAL A 412 3.74 -33.85 -38.00
N GLU A 413 3.98 -34.69 -39.01
CA GLU A 413 3.40 -36.03 -39.02
C GLU A 413 4.03 -36.81 -37.86
N ARG A 414 3.26 -37.00 -36.80
CA ARG A 414 3.66 -37.80 -35.66
C ARG A 414 3.48 -39.28 -36.01
N PRO A 415 4.33 -40.15 -35.47
CA PRO A 415 4.10 -41.60 -35.56
C PRO A 415 2.70 -41.95 -35.01
N LYS A 416 2.06 -42.95 -35.62
CA LYS A 416 0.76 -43.45 -35.12
C LYS A 416 0.96 -44.22 -33.83
N LEU A 417 0.01 -44.08 -32.92
CA LEU A 417 -0.06 -44.93 -31.72
C LEU A 417 -0.12 -46.41 -32.11
N PRO A 418 0.54 -47.29 -31.37
CA PRO A 418 0.38 -48.73 -31.56
C PRO A 418 -1.08 -49.16 -31.40
N ASP A 419 -1.54 -50.08 -32.24
CA ASP A 419 -2.92 -50.57 -32.24
C ASP A 419 -3.32 -51.29 -30.93
N VAL A 420 -2.37 -51.72 -30.11
CA VAL A 420 -2.60 -52.34 -28.80
C VAL A 420 -1.62 -51.74 -27.81
N LEU A 421 -2.16 -51.01 -26.84
CA LEU A 421 -1.41 -50.51 -25.69
C LEU A 421 -1.77 -51.34 -24.44
N PRO A 422 -0.81 -51.64 -23.54
CA PRO A 422 -1.11 -52.23 -22.25
C PRO A 422 -2.02 -51.30 -21.43
N GLU A 423 -3.02 -51.86 -20.75
CA GLU A 423 -3.97 -51.10 -19.91
C GLU A 423 -3.26 -50.25 -18.86
N GLU A 424 -2.15 -50.77 -18.30
CA GLU A 424 -1.32 -50.10 -17.32
C GLU A 424 -0.70 -48.81 -17.86
N MET A 425 -0.30 -48.81 -19.13
CA MET A 425 0.29 -47.66 -19.81
C MET A 425 -0.76 -46.55 -20.01
N ILE A 426 -1.95 -46.95 -20.39
CA ILE A 426 -3.09 -46.00 -20.55
C ILE A 426 -3.40 -45.35 -19.20
N GLU A 427 -3.49 -46.15 -18.14
CA GLU A 427 -3.76 -45.69 -16.78
C GLU A 427 -2.70 -44.70 -16.29
N VAL A 428 -1.42 -44.98 -16.53
CA VAL A 428 -0.33 -44.07 -16.15
C VAL A 428 -0.43 -42.76 -16.92
N ILE A 429 -0.67 -42.80 -18.24
CA ILE A 429 -0.76 -41.56 -19.05
C ILE A 429 -1.95 -40.69 -18.63
N GLN A 430 -3.10 -41.28 -18.36
CA GLN A 430 -4.30 -40.59 -17.92
C GLN A 430 -4.13 -39.96 -16.53
N ASN A 431 -3.56 -40.68 -15.58
CA ASN A 431 -3.49 -40.28 -14.18
C ASN A 431 -2.14 -39.66 -13.77
N PHE A 432 -1.20 -39.47 -14.70
CA PHE A 432 0.15 -38.99 -14.38
C PHE A 432 0.18 -37.70 -13.58
N THR A 433 -0.72 -36.77 -13.85
CA THR A 433 -0.84 -35.51 -13.11
C THR A 433 -1.18 -35.74 -11.63
N SER A 434 -2.00 -36.76 -11.32
CA SER A 434 -2.31 -37.14 -9.95
C SER A 434 -1.10 -37.81 -9.30
N TYR A 435 -0.50 -38.81 -9.94
CA TYR A 435 0.70 -39.49 -9.43
C TYR A 435 1.85 -38.52 -9.16
N ARG A 436 2.06 -37.53 -10.03
CA ARG A 436 3.05 -36.48 -9.80
C ARG A 436 2.78 -35.65 -8.53
N ARG A 437 1.51 -35.47 -8.10
CA ARG A 437 1.20 -34.73 -6.86
C ARG A 437 1.72 -35.48 -5.63
N ASP A 438 1.70 -36.80 -5.68
CA ASP A 438 2.11 -37.67 -4.57
C ASP A 438 3.62 -37.92 -4.54
N MET A 439 4.33 -37.62 -5.63
CA MET A 439 5.79 -37.63 -5.67
C MET A 439 6.40 -36.58 -4.75
N THR A 440 7.59 -36.84 -4.21
CA THR A 440 8.28 -35.92 -3.28
C THR A 440 9.65 -35.46 -3.82
N GLY A 441 10.15 -34.35 -3.29
CA GLY A 441 11.50 -33.84 -3.52
C GLY A 441 11.80 -33.45 -4.97
N LEU A 442 13.01 -33.76 -5.43
CA LEU A 442 13.53 -33.41 -6.75
C LEU A 442 12.81 -34.11 -7.90
N MET A 443 12.35 -35.35 -7.70
CA MET A 443 11.60 -36.11 -8.71
C MET A 443 10.34 -35.36 -9.15
N LYS A 444 9.57 -34.84 -8.20
CA LYS A 444 8.37 -34.00 -8.46
C LYS A 444 8.69 -32.74 -9.27
N THR A 445 9.81 -32.10 -8.95
CA THR A 445 10.24 -30.85 -9.61
C THR A 445 10.72 -31.12 -11.02
N SER A 446 11.52 -32.16 -11.23
CA SER A 446 12.08 -32.53 -12.54
C SER A 446 11.00 -32.99 -13.54
N LEU A 447 9.89 -33.54 -13.06
CA LEU A 447 8.75 -33.95 -13.89
C LEU A 447 7.67 -32.89 -14.05
N LYS A 448 7.91 -31.66 -13.61
CA LYS A 448 6.89 -30.58 -13.66
C LYS A 448 6.44 -30.25 -15.08
N HIS A 449 7.35 -30.26 -16.03
CA HIS A 449 7.12 -29.95 -17.46
C HIS A 449 7.30 -31.17 -18.37
N ALA A 450 7.17 -32.38 -17.82
CA ALA A 450 7.32 -33.62 -18.58
C ALA A 450 6.19 -33.80 -19.60
N GLU A 451 6.55 -34.26 -20.80
CA GLU A 451 5.63 -34.70 -21.84
C GLU A 451 5.64 -36.25 -21.90
N LEU A 452 4.44 -36.84 -21.98
CA LEU A 452 4.30 -38.28 -21.99
C LEU A 452 4.01 -38.80 -23.39
N SER A 453 4.63 -39.91 -23.72
CA SER A 453 4.32 -40.66 -24.92
C SER A 453 4.71 -42.14 -24.76
N VAL A 454 4.57 -42.92 -25.80
CA VAL A 454 4.92 -44.34 -25.81
C VAL A 454 6.07 -44.58 -26.79
N ALA A 455 7.12 -45.27 -26.30
CA ALA A 455 8.26 -45.67 -27.13
C ALA A 455 7.92 -46.90 -28.00
N GLN A 456 8.69 -47.13 -29.07
CA GLN A 456 8.47 -48.25 -29.99
C GLN A 456 8.63 -49.62 -29.32
N ASP A 457 9.39 -49.71 -28.24
CA ASP A 457 9.60 -50.93 -27.44
C ASP A 457 8.52 -51.15 -26.36
N GLY A 458 7.49 -50.28 -26.33
CA GLY A 458 6.38 -50.34 -25.37
C GLY A 458 6.73 -49.75 -23.99
N ALA A 459 7.82 -49.01 -23.85
CA ALA A 459 8.15 -48.27 -22.63
C ALA A 459 7.44 -46.92 -22.59
N LEU A 460 7.19 -46.41 -21.40
CA LEU A 460 6.69 -45.04 -21.20
C LEU A 460 7.81 -44.04 -21.50
N ALA A 461 7.68 -43.28 -22.60
CA ALA A 461 8.61 -42.24 -22.95
C ALA A 461 8.23 -40.96 -22.21
N ILE A 462 9.08 -40.48 -21.33
CA ILE A 462 8.91 -39.22 -20.60
C ILE A 462 9.91 -38.21 -21.13
N GLY A 463 9.39 -37.25 -21.87
CA GLY A 463 10.17 -36.11 -22.36
C GLY A 463 10.35 -35.06 -21.28
N VAL A 464 11.60 -34.73 -20.96
CA VAL A 464 11.94 -33.73 -19.91
C VAL A 464 12.81 -32.65 -20.54
N PRO A 465 12.64 -31.36 -20.16
CA PRO A 465 13.50 -30.29 -20.66
C PRO A 465 14.99 -30.62 -20.47
N ASP A 466 15.78 -30.34 -21.53
CA ASP A 466 17.24 -30.58 -21.47
C ASP A 466 17.89 -29.62 -20.47
N GLY A 467 18.74 -30.16 -19.58
CA GLY A 467 19.39 -29.41 -18.51
C GLY A 467 19.26 -30.08 -17.16
N TYR A 468 19.06 -29.32 -16.09
CA TYR A 468 19.03 -29.84 -14.72
C TYR A 468 17.94 -30.91 -14.49
N GLU A 469 16.79 -30.76 -15.15
CA GLU A 469 15.65 -31.70 -15.02
C GLU A 469 15.96 -33.07 -15.65
N SER A 470 16.56 -33.10 -16.84
CA SER A 470 17.00 -34.34 -17.50
C SER A 470 18.23 -34.96 -16.84
N ASP A 471 19.19 -34.13 -16.39
CA ASP A 471 20.41 -34.57 -15.69
C ASP A 471 20.10 -35.37 -14.43
N TYR A 472 19.02 -35.04 -13.72
CA TYR A 472 18.58 -35.77 -12.52
C TYR A 472 18.32 -37.26 -12.79
N PHE A 473 17.83 -37.62 -13.95
CA PHE A 473 17.56 -39.01 -14.33
C PHE A 473 18.70 -39.62 -15.13
N ILE A 474 19.33 -38.87 -16.04
CA ILE A 474 20.36 -39.40 -16.94
C ILE A 474 21.67 -39.70 -16.20
N ARG A 475 22.08 -38.81 -15.27
CA ARG A 475 23.32 -39.01 -14.49
C ARG A 475 23.17 -40.01 -13.36
N PHE A 476 21.94 -40.25 -12.90
CA PHE A 476 21.66 -41.15 -11.78
C PHE A 476 20.56 -42.13 -12.17
N PRO A 477 20.94 -43.29 -12.78
CA PRO A 477 19.97 -44.31 -13.21
C PRO A 477 19.09 -44.85 -12.08
N GLU A 478 19.54 -44.76 -10.83
CA GLU A 478 18.78 -45.11 -9.64
C GLU A 478 17.51 -44.27 -9.48
N ASN A 479 17.47 -43.02 -10.00
CA ASN A 479 16.28 -42.17 -9.97
C ASN A 479 15.23 -42.60 -11.01
N VAL A 480 15.65 -43.21 -12.12
CA VAL A 480 14.74 -43.85 -13.10
C VAL A 480 14.10 -45.06 -12.46
N GLN A 481 14.92 -45.92 -11.79
CA GLN A 481 14.41 -47.10 -11.10
C GLN A 481 13.42 -46.71 -9.99
N ALA A 482 13.73 -45.68 -9.21
CA ALA A 482 12.83 -45.15 -8.18
C ALA A 482 11.50 -44.62 -8.76
N LEU A 483 11.52 -44.07 -9.99
CA LEU A 483 10.30 -43.64 -10.69
C LEU A 483 9.49 -44.86 -11.18
N GLU A 484 10.18 -45.92 -11.73
CA GLU A 484 9.52 -47.16 -12.12
C GLU A 484 8.89 -47.85 -10.92
N ASP A 485 9.61 -47.97 -9.80
CA ASP A 485 9.08 -48.53 -8.55
C ASP A 485 7.88 -47.76 -8.02
N PHE A 486 7.90 -46.43 -8.08
CA PHE A 486 6.78 -45.61 -7.69
C PHE A 486 5.55 -45.81 -8.59
N LEU A 487 5.75 -45.92 -9.90
CA LEU A 487 4.63 -46.18 -10.85
C LEU A 487 4.11 -47.62 -10.69
N GLU A 488 4.97 -48.59 -10.42
CA GLU A 488 4.58 -49.96 -10.13
C GLU A 488 3.73 -50.08 -8.86
N ASP A 489 4.10 -49.35 -7.81
CA ASP A 489 3.31 -49.27 -6.58
C ASP A 489 1.93 -48.59 -6.81
N ALA A 490 1.85 -47.62 -7.73
CA ALA A 490 0.62 -46.90 -8.03
C ALA A 490 -0.37 -47.69 -8.91
N VAL A 491 0.15 -48.47 -9.89
CA VAL A 491 -0.65 -49.18 -10.91
C VAL A 491 -0.73 -50.70 -10.64
N GLY A 492 0.16 -51.23 -9.77
CA GLY A 492 0.21 -52.65 -9.41
C GLY A 492 0.91 -53.53 -10.43
N LYS A 493 1.53 -52.96 -11.47
CA LYS A 493 2.30 -53.66 -12.49
C LYS A 493 3.52 -52.86 -12.93
N HIS A 494 4.58 -53.57 -13.33
CA HIS A 494 5.83 -52.92 -13.73
C HIS A 494 5.68 -52.13 -15.04
N VAL A 495 6.02 -50.83 -14.99
CA VAL A 495 5.99 -49.89 -16.12
C VAL A 495 7.43 -49.44 -16.41
N LYS A 496 7.97 -49.91 -17.54
CA LYS A 496 9.32 -49.50 -17.96
C LYS A 496 9.30 -48.05 -18.43
N VAL A 497 10.23 -47.24 -17.92
CA VAL A 497 10.34 -45.80 -18.22
C VAL A 497 11.56 -45.47 -19.05
N GLN A 498 11.40 -44.65 -20.08
CA GLN A 498 12.48 -44.10 -20.88
C GLN A 498 12.46 -42.57 -20.76
N ILE A 499 13.50 -41.98 -20.17
CA ILE A 499 13.66 -40.53 -20.09
C ILE A 499 14.31 -40.01 -21.38
N VAL A 500 13.68 -39.00 -21.97
CA VAL A 500 14.11 -38.35 -23.22
C VAL A 500 14.36 -36.86 -22.98
N PRO A 501 15.63 -36.40 -23.09
CA PRO A 501 15.91 -34.97 -22.99
C PRO A 501 15.34 -34.22 -24.19
N ILE A 502 14.60 -33.14 -23.95
CA ILE A 502 13.97 -32.33 -24.98
C ILE A 502 14.68 -30.97 -25.07
N SER A 503 15.45 -30.74 -26.12
CA SER A 503 16.03 -29.43 -26.44
C SER A 503 15.06 -28.56 -27.22
N GLN A 504 14.26 -29.16 -28.13
CA GLN A 504 13.14 -28.53 -28.83
C GLN A 504 11.93 -29.46 -28.82
N ARG A 505 10.76 -28.92 -28.48
CA ARG A 505 9.50 -29.68 -28.41
C ARG A 505 9.17 -30.41 -29.71
N THR A 506 9.47 -29.81 -30.84
CA THR A 506 9.27 -30.37 -32.18
C THR A 506 10.05 -31.67 -32.43
N ASP A 507 11.20 -31.89 -31.76
CA ASP A 507 12.00 -33.09 -31.94
C ASP A 507 11.36 -34.31 -31.23
N PHE A 508 10.77 -34.08 -30.05
CA PHE A 508 10.01 -35.11 -29.35
C PHE A 508 8.73 -35.47 -30.13
N GLU A 509 8.01 -34.44 -30.64
CA GLU A 509 6.80 -34.63 -31.44
C GLU A 509 7.03 -35.39 -32.77
N ARG A 510 8.24 -35.36 -33.34
CA ARG A 510 8.61 -36.15 -34.54
C ARG A 510 8.91 -37.60 -34.25
N GLN A 511 9.40 -37.92 -33.07
CA GLN A 511 9.87 -39.25 -32.70
C GLN A 511 8.81 -40.08 -31.97
N TYR A 512 7.89 -39.45 -31.29
CA TYR A 512 6.92 -40.10 -30.40
C TYR A 512 5.46 -39.75 -30.79
N PRO A 513 4.53 -40.74 -30.68
CA PRO A 513 3.11 -40.55 -31.00
C PRO A 513 2.42 -39.55 -30.07
N ASP A 514 1.30 -39.04 -30.51
CA ASP A 514 0.46 -38.13 -29.70
C ASP A 514 -0.43 -38.95 -28.77
N THR A 515 -0.31 -38.72 -27.47
CA THR A 515 -1.11 -39.37 -26.43
C THR A 515 -2.26 -38.50 -25.93
N SER A 516 -2.48 -37.30 -26.52
CA SER A 516 -3.54 -36.37 -26.08
C SER A 516 -4.95 -36.92 -26.30
N GLU A 517 -5.13 -37.85 -27.25
CA GLU A 517 -6.41 -38.54 -27.46
C GLU A 517 -6.77 -39.50 -26.32
N LEU A 518 -5.77 -40.12 -25.70
CA LEU A 518 -5.98 -41.02 -24.55
C LEU A 518 -6.44 -40.27 -23.30
N ILE A 519 -6.01 -39.01 -23.14
CA ILE A 519 -6.39 -38.16 -22.01
C ILE A 519 -7.82 -37.60 -22.18
N ARG A 520 -8.31 -37.47 -23.42
CA ARG A 520 -9.65 -36.93 -23.73
C ARG A 520 -10.77 -37.97 -23.66
N MET A 521 -10.46 -39.25 -23.62
CA MET A 521 -11.47 -40.30 -23.54
C MET A 521 -12.28 -40.25 -22.24
N ASP A 522 -11.65 -39.89 -21.11
CA ASP A 522 -12.35 -39.77 -19.81
C ASP A 522 -13.41 -38.64 -19.77
N LEU A 523 -13.23 -37.58 -20.58
CA LEU A 523 -14.18 -36.47 -20.64
C LEU A 523 -15.46 -36.78 -21.46
N LEU A 524 -15.46 -37.88 -22.20
CA LEU A 524 -16.64 -38.31 -23.00
C LEU A 524 -17.50 -39.31 -22.23
N GLU A 525 -16.94 -40.11 -21.30
CA GLU A 525 -17.70 -41.05 -20.48
C GLU A 525 -18.46 -40.38 -19.32
N GLU A 526 -17.99 -39.25 -18.77
CA GLU A 526 -18.72 -38.48 -17.73
C GLU A 526 -19.93 -37.69 -18.24
N ASN A 527 -20.16 -37.59 -19.57
CA ASN A 527 -21.30 -36.89 -20.13
C ASN A 527 -22.43 -37.83 -20.65
N GLU A 528 -22.32 -39.14 -20.42
CA GLU A 528 -23.35 -40.13 -20.78
C GLU A 528 -23.98 -40.84 -19.56
N GLU A 529 -23.68 -40.43 -18.32
CA GLU A 529 -24.45 -40.74 -17.11
C GLU A 529 -25.12 -39.45 -16.54
#